data_8e4c72226f69dc6eceff2903b8480bd7
#
_entry.id   8e4c72226f69dc6eceff2903b8480bd7
#
_cell.length_a   1.000
_cell.length_b   1.000
_cell.length_c   1.000
_cell.angle_alpha   90.00
_cell.angle_beta   90.00
_cell.angle_gamma   90.00
#
_symmetry.space_group_name_H-M   'P 1'
#
loop_
_entity.id
_entity.type
_entity.pdbx_description
1 polymer ?
#
loop_
_entity_poly.entity_id
_entity_poly.type
_entity_poly.pdbx_seq_one_letter_code
_entity_poly.pdbx_strand_id
1 'polypeptide(L)'
;MYIYRNIRTMRSAARNILVAMSAVVLIASCGDIYEAQADIYDEYKAKVDTATSHKSLKELNDALEYEIVALLKEERERVVDAAKEGKKFKDSEKALAKAEANYVNVYLDKVVRMIVSEQKDKFIEYTQKLNDAVTYDELAALNRSLNGFVTEINTKYADELKRVKARDMLKEQLAELEKARSAYLNAYVARVSPLFYAHEKGIYDKYASKVSAETEYEHLKLANQYCKGEIAIFYNENAVVLQRMTAGDYAGEKAAVTAAKESFEQSYLKKVSFPVLEYQKKIYTGALELFADIKNADELDKANRAFIDINNIFTRENSEELQWITAAAENDKEYRNAMDEVKACYEKVLDASDNKASELGLR
;
A
#
# COMPACT_ATOMS: atom_id res chain seq x y z
N MET A 1 2.91 -24.75 -31.33
CA MET A 1 2.02 -24.43 -30.22
C MET A 1 2.63 -23.42 -29.23
N TYR A 2 3.90 -23.04 -29.34
CA TYR A 2 4.59 -22.02 -28.49
C TYR A 2 4.36 -20.58 -28.93
N ILE A 3 4.11 -20.34 -30.21
CA ILE A 3 3.95 -19.00 -30.82
C ILE A 3 2.66 -18.29 -30.38
N TYR A 4 1.60 -19.01 -30.09
CA TYR A 4 0.28 -18.43 -29.74
C TYR A 4 0.12 -17.96 -28.28
N ARG A 5 1.05 -18.35 -27.38
CA ARG A 5 0.92 -18.02 -25.94
C ARG A 5 1.43 -16.63 -25.60
N ASN A 6 2.33 -16.06 -26.40
CA ASN A 6 2.92 -14.74 -26.16
C ASN A 6 2.09 -13.55 -26.70
N ILE A 7 1.16 -13.81 -27.64
CA ILE A 7 0.34 -12.73 -28.24
C ILE A 7 -0.70 -12.13 -27.26
N ARG A 8 -1.06 -12.82 -26.19
CA ARG A 8 -2.10 -12.37 -25.26
C ARG A 8 -1.66 -11.31 -24.23
N THR A 9 -0.36 -11.18 -24.00
CA THR A 9 0.22 -10.18 -23.06
C THR A 9 0.55 -8.84 -23.72
N MET A 10 0.52 -8.74 -25.04
CA MET A 10 0.94 -7.57 -25.83
C MET A 10 -0.11 -6.45 -25.98
N ARG A 11 -1.30 -6.54 -25.39
CA ARG A 11 -2.39 -5.56 -25.63
C ARG A 11 -2.32 -4.25 -24.85
N SER A 12 -1.40 -4.04 -23.93
CA SER A 12 -1.36 -2.82 -23.10
C SER A 12 -0.23 -1.81 -23.41
N ALA A 13 0.77 -2.16 -24.23
CA ALA A 13 1.94 -1.31 -24.48
C ALA A 13 1.90 -0.48 -25.79
N ALA A 14 0.88 -0.60 -26.61
CA ALA A 14 0.86 -0.09 -28.00
C ALA A 14 0.51 1.40 -28.13
N ARG A 15 0.76 2.28 -27.14
CA ARG A 15 0.21 3.66 -27.26
C ARG A 15 1.19 4.82 -27.29
N ASN A 16 2.50 4.65 -27.16
CA ASN A 16 3.42 5.81 -27.15
C ASN A 16 4.81 5.55 -27.74
N ILE A 17 4.91 5.13 -29.02
CA ILE A 17 6.20 5.27 -29.71
C ILE A 17 5.96 5.71 -31.16
N LEU A 18 5.93 7.00 -31.35
CA LEU A 18 6.28 7.68 -32.59
C LEU A 18 7.69 8.23 -32.35
N VAL A 19 8.71 7.55 -32.86
CA VAL A 19 10.02 8.05 -33.29
C VAL A 19 10.96 6.84 -33.46
N ALA A 20 11.14 6.43 -34.63
CA ALA A 20 12.36 6.00 -35.33
C ALA A 20 11.95 5.17 -36.54
N MET A 21 11.47 5.83 -37.57
CA MET A 21 11.58 5.28 -38.92
C MET A 21 13.05 5.31 -39.31
N SER A 22 13.83 4.38 -38.83
CA SER A 22 15.08 4.03 -39.47
C SER A 22 14.80 2.93 -40.50
N ALA A 23 15.08 3.26 -41.71
CA ALA A 23 14.99 2.47 -42.91
C ALA A 23 14.94 0.96 -42.65
N VAL A 24 13.80 0.35 -42.89
CA VAL A 24 13.72 -1.07 -43.23
C VAL A 24 14.56 -1.22 -44.47
N VAL A 25 15.81 -1.60 -44.29
CA VAL A 25 16.60 -2.14 -45.40
C VAL A 25 15.87 -3.42 -45.74
N LEU A 26 15.18 -3.39 -46.86
CA LEU A 26 14.65 -4.57 -47.53
C LEU A 26 15.86 -5.47 -47.84
N ILE A 27 16.25 -6.29 -46.89
CA ILE A 27 17.11 -7.43 -47.14
C ILE A 27 16.18 -8.42 -47.85
N ALA A 28 16.13 -8.27 -49.19
CA ALA A 28 15.64 -9.32 -50.05
C ALA A 28 16.69 -10.45 -49.98
N SER A 29 16.84 -11.06 -48.81
CA SER A 29 17.64 -12.27 -48.67
C SER A 29 16.80 -13.42 -49.21
N CYS A 30 17.40 -14.26 -50.05
CA CYS A 30 16.84 -15.57 -50.46
C CYS A 30 16.74 -16.54 -49.27
N GLY A 31 16.89 -16.06 -48.05
CA GLY A 31 16.77 -16.81 -46.80
C GLY A 31 15.35 -17.16 -46.40
N ASP A 32 15.20 -18.13 -45.55
CA ASP A 32 13.91 -18.48 -44.98
C ASP A 32 13.53 -17.53 -43.84
N ILE A 33 12.28 -17.60 -43.35
CA ILE A 33 11.75 -16.72 -42.33
C ILE A 33 12.50 -16.87 -40.99
N TYR A 34 13.11 -17.98 -40.70
CA TYR A 34 13.89 -18.20 -39.48
C TYR A 34 15.25 -17.50 -39.55
N GLU A 35 15.89 -17.49 -40.74
CA GLU A 35 17.12 -16.72 -40.98
C GLU A 35 16.85 -15.22 -40.81
N ALA A 36 15.77 -14.68 -41.40
CA ALA A 36 15.41 -13.27 -41.26
C ALA A 36 15.18 -12.87 -39.81
N GLN A 37 14.53 -13.70 -39.01
CA GLN A 37 14.39 -13.46 -37.58
C GLN A 37 15.70 -13.53 -36.81
N ALA A 38 16.60 -14.49 -37.15
CA ALA A 38 17.92 -14.62 -36.53
C ALA A 38 18.79 -13.37 -36.79
N ASP A 39 18.73 -12.84 -38.00
CA ASP A 39 19.44 -11.60 -38.38
C ASP A 39 18.99 -10.40 -37.55
N ILE A 40 17.69 -10.25 -37.32
CA ILE A 40 17.14 -9.21 -36.42
C ILE A 40 17.67 -9.37 -34.99
N TYR A 41 17.65 -10.57 -34.42
CA TYR A 41 18.21 -10.80 -33.08
C TYR A 41 19.73 -10.47 -33.01
N ASP A 42 20.48 -10.80 -34.01
CA ASP A 42 21.95 -10.52 -34.05
C ASP A 42 22.18 -9.00 -34.20
N GLU A 43 21.39 -8.29 -35.01
CA GLU A 43 21.46 -6.83 -35.13
C GLU A 43 21.14 -6.16 -33.79
N TYR A 44 20.05 -6.54 -33.13
CA TYR A 44 19.68 -5.95 -31.86
C TYR A 44 20.65 -6.33 -30.73
N LYS A 45 21.27 -7.51 -30.77
CA LYS A 45 22.34 -7.88 -29.86
C LYS A 45 23.52 -6.90 -29.95
N ALA A 46 23.92 -6.50 -31.15
CA ALA A 46 24.98 -5.51 -31.33
C ALA A 46 24.58 -4.13 -30.76
N LYS A 47 23.31 -3.75 -30.87
CA LYS A 47 22.79 -2.50 -30.31
C LYS A 47 22.76 -2.52 -28.77
N VAL A 48 22.59 -3.67 -28.12
CA VAL A 48 22.61 -3.78 -26.65
C VAL A 48 23.88 -3.18 -26.06
N ASP A 49 25.06 -3.41 -26.68
CA ASP A 49 26.32 -2.90 -26.15
C ASP A 49 26.42 -1.36 -26.17
N THR A 50 25.70 -0.69 -27.05
CA THR A 50 25.70 0.77 -27.18
C THR A 50 24.73 1.47 -26.18
N ALA A 51 23.81 0.75 -25.57
CA ALA A 51 22.85 1.32 -24.64
C ALA A 51 23.53 1.78 -23.35
N THR A 52 23.20 2.99 -22.89
CA THR A 52 23.81 3.66 -21.73
C THR A 52 22.94 3.66 -20.47
N SER A 53 21.68 3.20 -20.56
CA SER A 53 20.76 3.12 -19.44
C SER A 53 19.85 1.90 -19.53
N HIS A 54 19.34 1.44 -18.40
CA HIS A 54 18.33 0.37 -18.37
C HIS A 54 17.05 0.76 -19.14
N LYS A 55 16.72 2.06 -19.18
CA LYS A 55 15.58 2.58 -19.93
C LYS A 55 15.80 2.40 -21.43
N SER A 56 16.98 2.80 -21.95
CA SER A 56 17.30 2.63 -23.37
C SER A 56 17.37 1.15 -23.77
N LEU A 57 17.81 0.27 -22.87
CA LEU A 57 17.77 -1.19 -23.09
C LEU A 57 16.34 -1.71 -23.18
N LYS A 58 15.43 -1.23 -22.33
CA LYS A 58 14.03 -1.62 -22.39
C LYS A 58 13.38 -1.17 -23.70
N GLU A 59 13.61 0.08 -24.09
CA GLU A 59 13.14 0.62 -25.38
C GLU A 59 13.69 -0.19 -26.57
N LEU A 60 14.94 -0.63 -26.49
CA LEU A 60 15.55 -1.49 -27.50
C LEU A 60 14.87 -2.86 -27.57
N ASN A 61 14.58 -3.48 -26.44
CA ASN A 61 13.88 -4.76 -26.39
C ASN A 61 12.45 -4.64 -26.92
N ASP A 62 11.73 -3.58 -26.56
CA ASP A 62 10.39 -3.34 -27.04
C ASP A 62 10.38 -3.09 -28.58
N ALA A 63 11.40 -2.43 -29.11
CA ALA A 63 11.59 -2.23 -30.56
C ALA A 63 11.89 -3.56 -31.29
N LEU A 64 12.75 -4.41 -30.72
CA LEU A 64 13.01 -5.75 -31.25
C LEU A 64 11.72 -6.58 -31.33
N GLU A 65 10.94 -6.63 -30.23
CA GLU A 65 9.69 -7.38 -30.19
C GLU A 65 8.70 -6.87 -31.26
N TYR A 66 8.63 -5.54 -31.44
CA TYR A 66 7.80 -4.94 -32.48
C TYR A 66 8.25 -5.35 -33.88
N GLU A 67 9.55 -5.32 -34.17
CA GLU A 67 10.12 -5.65 -35.48
C GLU A 67 9.92 -7.14 -35.82
N ILE A 68 10.12 -8.04 -34.88
CA ILE A 68 9.81 -9.48 -35.05
C ILE A 68 8.31 -9.70 -35.36
N VAL A 69 7.42 -9.01 -34.61
CA VAL A 69 5.99 -9.11 -34.87
C VAL A 69 5.59 -8.56 -36.24
N ALA A 70 6.20 -7.46 -36.67
CA ALA A 70 5.97 -6.87 -37.98
C ALA A 70 6.40 -7.84 -39.10
N LEU A 71 7.62 -8.39 -39.00
CA LEU A 71 8.14 -9.39 -39.95
C LEU A 71 7.20 -10.61 -40.06
N LEU A 72 6.79 -11.18 -38.93
CA LEU A 72 5.90 -12.35 -38.90
C LEU A 72 4.52 -12.04 -39.49
N LYS A 73 4.07 -10.81 -39.41
CA LYS A 73 2.78 -10.38 -39.97
C LYS A 73 2.86 -10.16 -41.48
N GLU A 74 3.94 -9.53 -41.96
CA GLU A 74 4.18 -9.25 -43.37
C GLU A 74 4.45 -10.53 -44.15
N GLU A 75 5.23 -11.45 -43.56
CA GLU A 75 5.67 -12.71 -44.18
C GLU A 75 4.79 -13.92 -43.79
N ARG A 76 3.50 -13.68 -43.50
CA ARG A 76 2.58 -14.69 -42.98
C ARG A 76 2.53 -15.97 -43.83
N GLU A 77 2.55 -15.85 -45.17
CA GLU A 77 2.54 -16.99 -46.07
C GLU A 77 3.82 -17.82 -45.95
N ARG A 78 4.97 -17.18 -45.89
CA ARG A 78 6.29 -17.84 -45.67
C ARG A 78 6.37 -18.57 -44.34
N VAL A 79 5.76 -18.00 -43.28
CA VAL A 79 5.64 -18.67 -41.96
C VAL A 79 4.81 -19.96 -42.07
N VAL A 80 3.70 -19.92 -42.80
CA VAL A 80 2.84 -21.08 -43.01
C VAL A 80 3.54 -22.15 -43.82
N ASP A 81 4.29 -21.78 -44.86
CA ASP A 81 5.03 -22.71 -45.70
C ASP A 81 6.21 -23.34 -44.96
N ALA A 82 6.96 -22.57 -44.18
CA ALA A 82 8.01 -23.09 -43.31
C ALA A 82 7.48 -24.11 -42.30
N ALA A 83 6.30 -23.86 -41.74
CA ALA A 83 5.66 -24.79 -40.81
C ALA A 83 5.22 -26.12 -41.47
N LYS A 84 4.85 -26.09 -42.77
CA LYS A 84 4.51 -27.28 -43.54
C LYS A 84 5.74 -28.10 -43.94
N GLU A 85 6.84 -27.41 -44.26
CA GLU A 85 8.11 -28.01 -44.74
C GLU A 85 9.14 -28.27 -43.60
N GLY A 86 8.72 -28.38 -42.35
CA GLY A 86 9.51 -28.31 -41.13
C GLY A 86 10.82 -29.11 -41.06
N LYS A 87 11.03 -30.13 -41.90
CA LYS A 87 12.33 -30.85 -42.02
C LYS A 87 13.38 -30.08 -42.80
N LYS A 88 12.97 -29.26 -43.77
CA LYS A 88 13.85 -28.47 -44.65
C LYS A 88 14.48 -27.30 -43.92
N PHE A 89 13.79 -26.71 -42.94
CA PHE A 89 14.20 -25.51 -42.21
C PHE A 89 14.77 -25.80 -40.79
N LYS A 90 15.08 -27.05 -40.48
CA LYS A 90 15.52 -27.45 -39.15
C LYS A 90 16.83 -26.79 -38.70
N ASP A 91 17.72 -26.49 -39.60
CA ASP A 91 19.00 -25.84 -39.26
C ASP A 91 18.83 -24.33 -39.05
N SER A 92 17.99 -23.68 -39.86
CA SER A 92 17.63 -22.25 -39.68
C SER A 92 16.81 -22.04 -38.40
N GLU A 93 15.92 -22.97 -38.05
CA GLU A 93 15.19 -22.95 -36.77
C GLU A 93 16.15 -23.06 -35.57
N LYS A 94 17.17 -23.89 -35.65
CA LYS A 94 18.22 -23.97 -34.62
C LYS A 94 19.07 -22.69 -34.56
N ALA A 95 19.38 -22.09 -35.72
CA ALA A 95 20.12 -20.83 -35.79
C ALA A 95 19.32 -19.70 -35.12
N LEU A 96 18.03 -19.59 -35.40
CA LEU A 96 17.11 -18.67 -34.74
C LEU A 96 17.12 -18.87 -33.23
N ALA A 97 16.89 -20.10 -32.76
CA ALA A 97 16.87 -20.40 -31.32
C ALA A 97 18.19 -20.00 -30.63
N LYS A 98 19.32 -20.14 -31.33
CA LYS A 98 20.63 -19.73 -30.84
C LYS A 98 20.76 -18.19 -30.81
N ALA A 99 20.36 -17.49 -31.86
CA ALA A 99 20.39 -16.03 -31.94
C ALA A 99 19.52 -15.40 -30.86
N GLU A 100 18.28 -15.87 -30.70
CA GLU A 100 17.36 -15.45 -29.63
C GLU A 100 17.98 -15.68 -28.24
N ALA A 101 18.51 -16.87 -27.96
CA ALA A 101 19.14 -17.17 -26.67
C ALA A 101 20.35 -16.28 -26.41
N ASN A 102 21.18 -16.01 -27.43
CA ASN A 102 22.30 -15.11 -27.30
C ASN A 102 21.90 -13.67 -27.01
N TYR A 103 20.91 -13.14 -27.75
CA TYR A 103 20.36 -11.82 -27.49
C TYR A 103 19.82 -11.72 -26.05
N VAL A 104 18.93 -12.63 -25.66
CA VAL A 104 18.30 -12.64 -24.32
C VAL A 104 19.36 -12.69 -23.23
N ASN A 105 20.42 -13.45 -23.38
CA ASN A 105 21.49 -13.54 -22.40
C ASN A 105 22.24 -12.22 -22.26
N VAL A 106 22.63 -11.59 -23.37
CA VAL A 106 23.35 -10.31 -23.37
C VAL A 106 22.48 -9.17 -22.84
N TYR A 107 21.22 -9.12 -23.27
CA TYR A 107 20.24 -8.15 -22.79
C TYR A 107 20.02 -8.27 -21.27
N LEU A 108 19.70 -9.48 -20.78
CA LEU A 108 19.45 -9.70 -19.36
C LEU A 108 20.67 -9.37 -18.49
N ASP A 109 21.88 -9.80 -18.92
CA ASP A 109 23.09 -9.48 -18.16
C ASP A 109 23.29 -7.97 -18.07
N LYS A 110 23.16 -7.24 -19.17
CA LYS A 110 23.40 -5.80 -19.20
C LYS A 110 22.32 -5.00 -18.45
N VAL A 111 21.03 -5.29 -18.68
CA VAL A 111 19.94 -4.54 -18.04
C VAL A 111 19.94 -4.72 -16.54
N VAL A 112 20.20 -5.94 -16.05
CA VAL A 112 20.21 -6.19 -14.61
C VAL A 112 21.45 -5.62 -13.95
N ARG A 113 22.64 -5.65 -14.61
CA ARG A 113 23.84 -4.95 -14.10
C ARG A 113 23.58 -3.46 -13.91
N MET A 114 22.94 -2.82 -14.89
CA MET A 114 22.59 -1.39 -14.79
C MET A 114 21.61 -1.11 -13.65
N ILE A 115 20.55 -1.92 -13.53
CA ILE A 115 19.57 -1.78 -12.45
C ILE A 115 20.22 -1.96 -11.08
N VAL A 116 21.03 -2.99 -10.91
CA VAL A 116 21.72 -3.28 -9.65
C VAL A 116 22.71 -2.17 -9.30
N SER A 117 23.46 -1.66 -10.30
CA SER A 117 24.36 -0.52 -10.09
C SER A 117 23.60 0.74 -9.69
N GLU A 118 22.53 1.07 -10.40
CA GLU A 118 21.72 2.26 -10.10
C GLU A 118 21.08 2.19 -8.72
N GLN A 119 20.53 1.03 -8.32
CA GLN A 119 20.02 0.84 -6.97
C GLN A 119 21.12 0.99 -5.91
N LYS A 120 22.32 0.42 -6.14
CA LYS A 120 23.46 0.56 -5.25
C LYS A 120 23.85 2.03 -5.08
N ASP A 121 23.97 2.76 -6.19
CA ASP A 121 24.35 4.17 -6.19
C ASP A 121 23.29 5.03 -5.46
N LYS A 122 22.01 4.70 -5.62
CA LYS A 122 20.92 5.35 -4.86
C LYS A 122 21.02 5.08 -3.36
N PHE A 123 21.28 3.86 -2.94
CA PHE A 123 21.50 3.58 -1.50
C PHE A 123 22.67 4.39 -0.94
N ILE A 124 23.78 4.52 -1.70
CA ILE A 124 24.94 5.34 -1.29
C ILE A 124 24.56 6.83 -1.22
N GLU A 125 23.92 7.36 -2.26
CA GLU A 125 23.46 8.75 -2.31
C GLU A 125 22.55 9.08 -1.11
N TYR A 126 21.55 8.22 -0.85
CA TYR A 126 20.60 8.45 0.25
C TYR A 126 21.26 8.25 1.62
N THR A 127 22.26 7.38 1.76
CA THR A 127 23.05 7.30 2.98
C THR A 127 23.77 8.62 3.28
N GLN A 128 24.26 9.31 2.26
CA GLN A 128 24.87 10.63 2.44
C GLN A 128 23.82 11.68 2.82
N LYS A 129 22.66 11.70 2.16
CA LYS A 129 21.55 12.63 2.48
C LYS A 129 21.01 12.49 3.90
N LEU A 130 21.09 11.29 4.50
CA LEU A 130 20.71 11.11 5.91
C LEU A 130 21.53 11.97 6.85
N ASN A 131 22.77 12.34 6.50
CA ASN A 131 23.62 13.18 7.36
C ASN A 131 23.12 14.61 7.49
N ASP A 132 22.43 15.12 6.47
CA ASP A 132 21.91 16.48 6.42
C ASP A 132 20.52 16.61 7.05
N ALA A 133 19.79 15.49 7.19
CA ALA A 133 18.46 15.46 7.79
C ALA A 133 18.55 15.57 9.32
N VAL A 134 17.78 16.48 9.91
CA VAL A 134 17.80 16.77 11.36
C VAL A 134 16.50 16.41 12.05
N THR A 135 15.40 16.28 11.32
CA THR A 135 14.07 15.95 11.85
C THR A 135 13.63 14.55 11.46
N TYR A 136 12.71 13.99 12.24
CA TYR A 136 12.07 12.71 11.91
C TYR A 136 11.40 12.75 10.53
N ASP A 137 10.67 13.84 10.22
CA ASP A 137 9.93 13.97 8.96
C ASP A 137 10.85 13.99 7.73
N GLU A 138 11.99 14.66 7.83
CA GLU A 138 13.01 14.66 6.77
C GLU A 138 13.58 13.25 6.54
N LEU A 139 13.94 12.55 7.62
CA LEU A 139 14.43 11.17 7.54
C LEU A 139 13.38 10.23 6.95
N ALA A 140 12.13 10.32 7.41
CA ALA A 140 11.02 9.52 6.89
C ALA A 140 10.74 9.82 5.41
N ALA A 141 10.80 11.09 4.98
CA ALA A 141 10.64 11.48 3.58
C ALA A 141 11.73 10.88 2.69
N LEU A 142 13.00 10.92 3.13
CA LEU A 142 14.11 10.28 2.43
C LEU A 142 13.89 8.77 2.29
N ASN A 143 13.50 8.10 3.37
CA ASN A 143 13.24 6.66 3.35
C ASN A 143 12.07 6.29 2.41
N ARG A 144 10.96 7.04 2.45
CA ARG A 144 9.84 6.84 1.51
C ARG A 144 10.25 7.03 0.06
N SER A 145 11.03 8.08 -0.23
CA SER A 145 11.52 8.37 -1.58
C SER A 145 12.42 7.25 -2.12
N LEU A 146 13.36 6.76 -1.32
CA LEU A 146 14.23 5.65 -1.71
C LEU A 146 13.45 4.35 -1.91
N ASN A 147 12.54 4.02 -0.99
CA ASN A 147 11.71 2.82 -1.11
C ASN A 147 10.78 2.89 -2.33
N GLY A 148 10.23 4.07 -2.64
CA GLY A 148 9.45 4.31 -3.86
C GLY A 148 10.24 4.03 -5.11
N PHE A 149 11.46 4.58 -5.22
CA PHE A 149 12.37 4.32 -6.33
C PHE A 149 12.70 2.83 -6.49
N VAL A 150 13.08 2.15 -5.40
CA VAL A 150 13.41 0.71 -5.44
C VAL A 150 12.19 -0.13 -5.86
N THR A 151 11.00 0.22 -5.34
CA THR A 151 9.76 -0.47 -5.67
C THR A 151 9.38 -0.28 -7.14
N GLU A 152 9.50 0.93 -7.66
CA GLU A 152 9.23 1.25 -9.07
C GLU A 152 10.13 0.42 -10.00
N ILE A 153 11.45 0.43 -9.76
CA ILE A 153 12.39 -0.36 -10.55
C ILE A 153 12.09 -1.86 -10.46
N ASN A 154 11.92 -2.38 -9.26
CA ASN A 154 11.66 -3.81 -9.06
C ASN A 154 10.35 -4.27 -9.70
N THR A 155 9.33 -3.42 -9.73
CA THR A 155 8.05 -3.72 -10.39
C THR A 155 8.20 -3.68 -11.91
N LYS A 156 8.87 -2.66 -12.42
CA LYS A 156 9.06 -2.45 -13.86
C LYS A 156 9.89 -3.54 -14.53
N TYR A 157 10.90 -4.06 -13.82
CA TYR A 157 11.85 -5.06 -14.31
C TYR A 157 11.73 -6.42 -13.58
N ALA A 158 10.53 -6.75 -13.08
CA ALA A 158 10.30 -7.95 -12.30
C ALA A 158 10.67 -9.24 -13.05
N ASP A 159 10.38 -9.32 -14.35
CA ASP A 159 10.68 -10.48 -15.18
C ASP A 159 12.16 -10.65 -15.45
N GLU A 160 12.86 -9.56 -15.76
CA GLU A 160 14.31 -9.55 -15.98
C GLU A 160 15.05 -9.95 -14.69
N LEU A 161 14.68 -9.35 -13.56
CA LEU A 161 15.27 -9.66 -12.26
C LEU A 161 15.05 -11.11 -11.83
N LYS A 162 13.85 -11.68 -12.11
CA LYS A 162 13.54 -13.08 -11.82
C LYS A 162 14.38 -14.05 -12.65
N ARG A 163 14.54 -13.75 -13.95
CA ARG A 163 15.31 -14.61 -14.87
C ARG A 163 16.79 -14.66 -14.52
N VAL A 164 17.35 -13.54 -14.06
CA VAL A 164 18.77 -13.45 -13.67
C VAL A 164 19.05 -14.10 -12.32
N LYS A 165 18.18 -13.95 -11.33
CA LYS A 165 18.32 -14.63 -10.03
C LYS A 165 18.46 -16.15 -10.16
N ALA A 166 17.87 -16.74 -11.21
CA ALA A 166 17.98 -18.16 -11.49
C ALA A 166 19.33 -18.60 -12.09
N ARG A 167 20.25 -17.68 -12.43
CA ARG A 167 21.44 -17.98 -13.25
C ARG A 167 22.79 -17.76 -12.56
N ASP A 168 22.85 -17.37 -11.29
CA ASP A 168 24.09 -17.05 -10.52
C ASP A 168 25.03 -15.99 -11.18
N MET A 169 24.59 -15.32 -12.26
CA MET A 169 25.44 -14.47 -13.12
C MET A 169 25.90 -13.16 -12.47
N LEU A 170 25.27 -12.72 -11.38
CA LEU A 170 25.51 -11.41 -10.77
C LEU A 170 25.75 -11.49 -9.26
N LYS A 171 26.29 -12.58 -8.77
CA LYS A 171 26.42 -12.85 -7.33
C LYS A 171 27.21 -11.75 -6.62
N GLU A 172 28.29 -11.27 -7.21
CA GLU A 172 29.15 -10.23 -6.64
C GLU A 172 28.44 -8.88 -6.59
N GLN A 173 27.81 -8.44 -7.70
CA GLN A 173 27.08 -7.18 -7.77
C GLN A 173 25.86 -7.15 -6.84
N LEU A 174 25.15 -8.28 -6.70
CA LEU A 174 24.06 -8.42 -5.75
C LEU A 174 24.56 -8.35 -4.29
N ALA A 175 25.74 -8.91 -4.01
CA ALA A 175 26.36 -8.80 -2.69
C ALA A 175 26.76 -7.34 -2.37
N GLU A 176 27.29 -6.60 -3.35
CA GLU A 176 27.60 -5.17 -3.19
C GLU A 176 26.33 -4.32 -2.97
N LEU A 177 25.25 -4.61 -3.72
CA LEU A 177 23.96 -3.94 -3.51
C LEU A 177 23.42 -4.20 -2.10
N GLU A 178 23.44 -5.45 -1.63
CA GLU A 178 22.97 -5.80 -0.29
C GLU A 178 23.83 -5.16 0.80
N LYS A 179 25.14 -5.01 0.56
CA LYS A 179 26.04 -4.25 1.45
C LYS A 179 25.65 -2.78 1.51
N ALA A 180 25.38 -2.14 0.38
CA ALA A 180 24.96 -0.74 0.33
C ALA A 180 23.59 -0.53 0.99
N ARG A 181 22.64 -1.43 0.72
CA ARG A 181 21.34 -1.45 1.36
C ARG A 181 21.44 -1.59 2.89
N SER A 182 22.26 -2.51 3.36
CA SER A 182 22.48 -2.72 4.79
C SER A 182 23.15 -1.51 5.45
N ALA A 183 24.11 -0.88 4.78
CA ALA A 183 24.75 0.35 5.25
C ALA A 183 23.73 1.50 5.39
N TYR A 184 22.91 1.72 4.36
CA TYR A 184 21.81 2.70 4.41
C TYR A 184 20.87 2.43 5.58
N LEU A 185 20.42 1.19 5.71
CA LEU A 185 19.45 0.82 6.74
C LEU A 185 20.01 1.00 8.14
N ASN A 186 21.29 0.67 8.36
CA ASN A 186 21.95 0.91 9.64
C ASN A 186 22.08 2.42 9.94
N ALA A 187 22.47 3.22 8.95
CA ALA A 187 22.56 4.67 9.08
C ALA A 187 21.17 5.29 9.36
N TYR A 188 20.13 4.84 8.65
CA TYR A 188 18.76 5.29 8.85
C TYR A 188 18.26 4.98 10.27
N VAL A 189 18.42 3.73 10.73
CA VAL A 189 18.03 3.33 12.08
C VAL A 189 18.78 4.15 13.14
N ALA A 190 20.09 4.32 13.00
CA ALA A 190 20.87 5.11 13.96
C ALA A 190 20.41 6.59 14.04
N ARG A 191 19.96 7.17 12.93
CA ARG A 191 19.48 8.56 12.88
C ARG A 191 18.04 8.71 13.37
N VAL A 192 17.17 7.76 13.03
CA VAL A 192 15.74 7.81 13.38
C VAL A 192 15.51 7.45 14.86
N SER A 193 16.25 6.48 15.40
CA SER A 193 15.99 5.95 16.75
C SER A 193 15.90 7.02 17.84
N PRO A 194 16.80 8.01 17.96
CA PRO A 194 16.68 9.04 18.98
C PRO A 194 15.49 10.00 18.77
N LEU A 195 14.96 10.09 17.52
CA LEU A 195 13.83 10.96 17.17
C LEU A 195 12.49 10.23 17.23
N PHE A 196 12.50 8.91 17.25
CA PHE A 196 11.31 8.08 17.15
C PHE A 196 10.30 8.37 18.26
N TYR A 197 10.72 8.28 19.50
CA TYR A 197 9.83 8.52 20.65
C TYR A 197 9.42 9.98 20.81
N ALA A 198 10.29 10.92 20.44
CA ALA A 198 9.95 12.33 20.44
C ALA A 198 8.84 12.64 19.42
N HIS A 199 8.90 12.02 18.24
CA HIS A 199 7.87 12.16 17.21
C HIS A 199 6.55 11.49 17.65
N GLU A 200 6.60 10.28 18.18
CA GLU A 200 5.43 9.57 18.72
C GLU A 200 4.73 10.40 19.82
N LYS A 201 5.51 10.92 20.77
CA LYS A 201 5.00 11.83 21.79
C LYS A 201 4.31 13.04 21.17
N GLY A 202 4.92 13.65 20.14
CA GLY A 202 4.38 14.79 19.40
C GLY A 202 3.02 14.52 18.76
N ILE A 203 2.76 13.28 18.31
CA ILE A 203 1.44 12.86 17.81
C ILE A 203 0.40 12.95 18.95
N TYR A 204 0.67 12.36 20.11
CA TYR A 204 -0.24 12.43 21.25
C TYR A 204 -0.47 13.88 21.72
N ASP A 205 0.57 14.69 21.85
CA ASP A 205 0.47 16.10 22.24
C ASP A 205 -0.38 16.92 21.25
N LYS A 206 -0.20 16.69 19.95
CA LYS A 206 -0.99 17.32 18.88
C LYS A 206 -2.48 17.01 19.04
N TYR A 207 -2.82 15.77 19.28
CA TYR A 207 -4.23 15.38 19.42
C TYR A 207 -4.81 15.73 20.79
N ALA A 208 -4.01 15.74 21.85
CA ALA A 208 -4.43 16.27 23.14
C ALA A 208 -4.82 17.76 23.03
N SER A 209 -4.04 18.54 22.29
CA SER A 209 -4.36 19.94 22.01
C SER A 209 -5.66 20.11 21.21
N LYS A 210 -5.90 19.25 20.19
CA LYS A 210 -7.14 19.27 19.41
C LYS A 210 -8.34 18.92 20.28
N VAL A 211 -8.27 17.85 21.07
CA VAL A 211 -9.31 17.43 21.99
C VAL A 211 -9.62 18.53 23.02
N SER A 212 -8.59 19.20 23.53
CA SER A 212 -8.77 20.29 24.50
C SER A 212 -9.59 21.47 23.96
N ALA A 213 -9.43 21.77 22.66
CA ALA A 213 -10.14 22.87 22.00
C ALA A 213 -11.55 22.49 21.50
N GLU A 214 -11.88 21.19 21.46
CA GLU A 214 -13.11 20.70 20.85
C GLU A 214 -14.21 20.45 21.89
N THR A 215 -15.47 20.60 21.47
CA THR A 215 -16.67 20.38 22.30
C THR A 215 -17.71 19.48 21.61
N GLU A 216 -17.63 19.35 20.28
CA GLU A 216 -18.57 18.58 19.49
C GLU A 216 -18.26 17.08 19.56
N TYR A 217 -19.28 16.25 19.85
CA TYR A 217 -19.14 14.80 19.98
C TYR A 217 -18.43 14.16 18.77
N GLU A 218 -18.91 14.44 17.55
CA GLU A 218 -18.37 13.88 16.32
C GLU A 218 -16.91 14.27 16.10
N HIS A 219 -16.56 15.53 16.39
CA HIS A 219 -15.19 16.02 16.23
C HIS A 219 -14.23 15.42 17.28
N LEU A 220 -14.70 15.18 18.50
CA LEU A 220 -13.94 14.49 19.53
C LEU A 220 -13.66 13.03 19.11
N LYS A 221 -14.68 12.32 18.59
CA LYS A 221 -14.52 10.95 18.07
C LYS A 221 -13.55 10.90 16.91
N LEU A 222 -13.66 11.82 15.96
CA LEU A 222 -12.72 11.94 14.82
C LEU A 222 -11.29 12.21 15.28
N ALA A 223 -11.08 13.10 16.27
CA ALA A 223 -9.75 13.37 16.78
C ALA A 223 -9.10 12.12 17.39
N ASN A 224 -9.87 11.31 18.14
CA ASN A 224 -9.38 10.03 18.68
C ASN A 224 -9.06 9.01 17.57
N GLN A 225 -9.95 8.88 16.57
CA GLN A 225 -9.73 7.97 15.43
C GLN A 225 -8.49 8.39 14.61
N TYR A 226 -8.31 9.66 14.34
CA TYR A 226 -7.13 10.17 13.63
C TYR A 226 -5.85 9.98 14.43
N CYS A 227 -5.87 10.17 15.76
CA CYS A 227 -4.73 9.87 16.61
C CYS A 227 -4.34 8.38 16.52
N LYS A 228 -5.29 7.49 16.72
CA LYS A 228 -5.09 6.03 16.61
C LYS A 228 -4.59 5.64 15.21
N GLY A 229 -5.16 6.24 14.15
CA GLY A 229 -4.76 6.00 12.76
C GLY A 229 -3.34 6.50 12.47
N GLU A 230 -2.98 7.70 12.89
CA GLU A 230 -1.63 8.27 12.70
C GLU A 230 -0.57 7.46 13.44
N ILE A 231 -0.85 7.03 14.66
CA ILE A 231 0.02 6.13 15.43
C ILE A 231 0.17 4.77 14.73
N ALA A 232 -0.91 4.18 14.22
CA ALA A 232 -0.83 2.89 13.52
C ALA A 232 0.01 2.99 12.23
N ILE A 233 -0.15 4.07 11.46
CA ILE A 233 0.68 4.34 10.27
C ILE A 233 2.14 4.53 10.68
N PHE A 234 2.41 5.34 11.71
CA PHE A 234 3.74 5.58 12.23
C PHE A 234 4.46 4.29 12.63
N TYR A 235 3.81 3.40 13.37
CA TYR A 235 4.40 2.11 13.75
C TYR A 235 4.63 1.18 12.56
N ASN A 236 3.70 1.15 11.60
CA ASN A 236 3.84 0.35 10.39
C ASN A 236 5.01 0.82 9.52
N GLU A 237 5.15 2.11 9.29
CA GLU A 237 6.27 2.69 8.53
C GLU A 237 7.62 2.46 9.21
N ASN A 238 7.64 2.34 10.54
CA ASN A 238 8.85 2.16 11.34
C ASN A 238 9.08 0.73 11.86
N ALA A 239 8.39 -0.27 11.34
CA ALA A 239 8.51 -1.65 11.82
C ALA A 239 9.96 -2.16 11.83
N VAL A 240 10.76 -1.82 10.81
CA VAL A 240 12.18 -2.20 10.71
C VAL A 240 13.04 -1.47 11.75
N VAL A 241 12.74 -0.20 12.05
CA VAL A 241 13.41 0.59 13.10
C VAL A 241 13.16 -0.07 14.44
N LEU A 242 11.90 -0.35 14.75
CA LEU A 242 11.48 -1.00 16.00
C LEU A 242 12.16 -2.34 16.23
N GLN A 243 12.29 -3.18 15.19
CA GLN A 243 12.98 -4.47 15.29
C GLN A 243 14.47 -4.36 15.61
N ARG A 244 15.10 -3.22 15.25
CA ARG A 244 16.53 -2.99 15.41
C ARG A 244 16.88 -2.11 16.62
N MET A 245 15.89 -1.42 17.20
CA MET A 245 16.09 -0.65 18.43
C MET A 245 16.28 -1.58 19.62
N THR A 246 17.34 -1.37 20.39
CA THR A 246 17.59 -2.14 21.60
C THR A 246 16.62 -1.72 22.70
N ALA A 247 15.96 -2.66 23.34
CA ALA A 247 14.85 -2.39 24.27
C ALA A 247 15.21 -1.52 25.49
N GLY A 248 16.50 -1.41 25.83
CA GLY A 248 16.98 -0.67 27.00
C GLY A 248 17.42 0.78 26.73
N ASP A 249 17.72 1.11 25.47
CA ASP A 249 18.43 2.35 25.14
C ASP A 249 17.58 3.64 25.24
N TYR A 250 16.25 3.51 25.39
CA TYR A 250 15.29 4.65 25.31
C TYR A 250 14.22 4.58 26.42
N ALA A 251 14.56 4.14 27.61
CA ALA A 251 13.60 3.95 28.71
C ALA A 251 12.91 5.25 29.14
N GLY A 252 13.65 6.36 29.17
CA GLY A 252 13.13 7.68 29.54
C GLY A 252 12.16 8.20 28.50
N GLU A 253 12.51 8.09 27.24
CA GLU A 253 11.69 8.51 26.11
C GLU A 253 10.39 7.71 26.00
N LYS A 254 10.46 6.39 26.22
CA LYS A 254 9.28 5.52 26.30
C LYS A 254 8.34 5.93 27.43
N ALA A 255 8.89 6.24 28.60
CA ALA A 255 8.09 6.71 29.73
C ALA A 255 7.39 8.04 29.39
N ALA A 256 8.07 8.95 28.69
CA ALA A 256 7.48 10.22 28.23
C ALA A 256 6.34 10.01 27.20
N VAL A 257 6.48 9.05 26.28
CA VAL A 257 5.41 8.65 25.35
C VAL A 257 4.23 8.06 26.10
N THR A 258 4.48 7.14 27.04
CA THR A 258 3.42 6.54 27.87
C THR A 258 2.64 7.62 28.62
N ALA A 259 3.33 8.57 29.25
CA ALA A 259 2.68 9.66 29.94
C ALA A 259 1.87 10.58 29.00
N ALA A 260 2.37 10.87 27.78
CA ALA A 260 1.64 11.65 26.78
C ALA A 260 0.40 10.91 26.28
N LYS A 261 0.52 9.61 26.03
CA LYS A 261 -0.60 8.75 25.66
C LYS A 261 -1.70 8.74 26.72
N GLU A 262 -1.32 8.48 27.98
CA GLU A 262 -2.25 8.48 29.11
C GLU A 262 -2.93 9.83 29.28
N SER A 263 -2.18 10.92 29.16
CA SER A 263 -2.69 12.29 29.22
C SER A 263 -3.70 12.58 28.10
N PHE A 264 -3.41 12.14 26.87
CA PHE A 264 -4.34 12.25 25.75
C PHE A 264 -5.61 11.44 26.01
N GLU A 265 -5.48 10.16 26.37
CA GLU A 265 -6.62 9.27 26.63
C GLU A 265 -7.52 9.81 27.74
N GLN A 266 -6.96 10.26 28.85
CA GLN A 266 -7.71 10.84 29.96
C GLN A 266 -8.41 12.14 29.54
N SER A 267 -7.72 13.01 28.81
CA SER A 267 -8.30 14.27 28.31
C SER A 267 -9.46 13.99 27.34
N TYR A 268 -9.28 13.04 26.44
CA TYR A 268 -10.33 12.62 25.50
C TYR A 268 -11.55 12.06 26.22
N LEU A 269 -11.34 11.05 27.08
CA LEU A 269 -12.43 10.36 27.78
C LEU A 269 -13.22 11.34 28.66
N LYS A 270 -12.55 12.23 29.38
CA LYS A 270 -13.20 13.27 30.16
C LYS A 270 -14.03 14.22 29.31
N LYS A 271 -13.52 14.63 28.14
CA LYS A 271 -14.22 15.58 27.25
C LYS A 271 -15.41 14.93 26.52
N VAL A 272 -15.27 13.68 26.10
CA VAL A 272 -16.29 13.00 25.29
C VAL A 272 -17.44 12.40 26.13
N SER A 273 -17.23 12.19 27.43
CA SER A 273 -18.17 11.47 28.30
C SER A 273 -19.57 12.06 28.31
N PHE A 274 -19.73 13.35 28.62
CA PHE A 274 -21.04 13.98 28.60
C PHE A 274 -21.64 14.07 27.21
N PRO A 275 -20.94 14.46 26.15
CA PRO A 275 -21.41 14.34 24.76
C PRO A 275 -21.89 12.93 24.37
N VAL A 276 -21.23 11.86 24.80
CA VAL A 276 -21.66 10.47 24.56
C VAL A 276 -23.02 10.20 25.25
N LEU A 277 -23.15 10.56 26.52
CA LEU A 277 -24.43 10.37 27.27
C LEU A 277 -25.58 11.21 26.70
N GLU A 278 -25.31 12.44 26.29
CA GLU A 278 -26.30 13.29 25.61
C GLU A 278 -26.71 12.73 24.24
N TYR A 279 -25.75 12.17 23.47
CA TYR A 279 -26.09 11.51 22.21
C TYR A 279 -26.95 10.27 22.44
N GLN A 280 -26.65 9.47 23.47
CA GLN A 280 -27.45 8.32 23.86
C GLN A 280 -28.89 8.74 24.27
N LYS A 281 -29.04 9.83 25.04
CA LYS A 281 -30.37 10.38 25.36
C LYS A 281 -31.13 10.81 24.11
N LYS A 282 -30.44 11.39 23.10
CA LYS A 282 -31.08 11.73 21.81
C LYS A 282 -31.60 10.51 21.07
N ILE A 283 -30.85 9.40 21.06
CA ILE A 283 -31.35 8.13 20.50
C ILE A 283 -32.63 7.69 21.17
N TYR A 284 -32.67 7.75 22.50
CA TYR A 284 -33.87 7.34 23.29
C TYR A 284 -35.05 8.29 23.08
N THR A 285 -34.81 9.59 23.02
CA THR A 285 -35.86 10.57 22.72
C THR A 285 -36.43 10.37 21.31
N GLY A 286 -35.59 10.13 20.30
CA GLY A 286 -36.05 9.82 18.95
C GLY A 286 -36.85 8.52 18.87
N ALA A 287 -36.51 7.51 19.68
CA ALA A 287 -37.31 6.29 19.78
C ALA A 287 -38.70 6.56 20.41
N LEU A 288 -38.79 7.41 21.45
CA LEU A 288 -40.07 7.80 22.04
C LEU A 288 -40.99 8.51 21.04
N GLU A 289 -40.42 9.43 20.23
CA GLU A 289 -41.16 10.10 19.16
C GLU A 289 -41.67 9.11 18.11
N LEU A 290 -40.81 8.14 17.70
CA LEU A 290 -41.18 7.09 16.77
C LEU A 290 -42.35 6.22 17.31
N PHE A 291 -42.28 5.79 18.58
CA PHE A 291 -43.36 4.99 19.20
C PHE A 291 -44.69 5.72 19.32
N ALA A 292 -44.70 7.03 19.45
CA ALA A 292 -45.91 7.81 19.51
C ALA A 292 -46.79 7.70 18.25
N ASP A 293 -46.18 7.60 17.07
CA ASP A 293 -46.88 7.60 15.79
C ASP A 293 -47.28 6.20 15.27
N ILE A 294 -46.95 5.12 15.97
CA ILE A 294 -47.22 3.72 15.57
C ILE A 294 -48.72 3.42 15.59
N LYS A 295 -49.22 2.75 14.52
CA LYS A 295 -50.65 2.46 14.31
C LYS A 295 -50.97 0.97 14.24
N ASN A 296 -50.02 0.09 14.11
CA ASN A 296 -50.24 -1.35 13.98
C ASN A 296 -49.03 -2.17 14.47
N ALA A 297 -49.26 -3.48 14.62
CA ALA A 297 -48.25 -4.43 15.13
C ALA A 297 -46.97 -4.51 14.29
N ASP A 298 -47.07 -4.43 12.96
CA ASP A 298 -45.90 -4.51 12.05
C ASP A 298 -45.00 -3.28 12.19
N GLU A 299 -45.59 -2.09 12.34
CA GLU A 299 -44.85 -0.85 12.62
C GLU A 299 -44.16 -0.92 13.98
N LEU A 300 -44.83 -1.47 15.02
CA LEU A 300 -44.23 -1.63 16.35
C LEU A 300 -43.03 -2.59 16.33
N ASP A 301 -43.16 -3.72 15.65
CA ASP A 301 -42.04 -4.68 15.50
C ASP A 301 -40.85 -4.04 14.78
N LYS A 302 -41.09 -3.31 13.68
CA LYS A 302 -40.05 -2.58 12.95
C LYS A 302 -39.36 -1.52 13.81
N ALA A 303 -40.12 -0.73 14.56
CA ALA A 303 -39.59 0.30 15.44
C ALA A 303 -38.72 -0.29 16.56
N ASN A 304 -39.19 -1.38 17.19
CA ASN A 304 -38.41 -2.09 18.21
C ASN A 304 -37.11 -2.63 17.67
N ARG A 305 -37.12 -3.27 16.50
CA ARG A 305 -35.86 -3.75 15.85
C ARG A 305 -34.91 -2.60 15.53
N ALA A 306 -35.44 -1.53 14.94
CA ALA A 306 -34.60 -0.36 14.60
C ALA A 306 -33.97 0.27 15.85
N PHE A 307 -34.75 0.39 16.96
CA PHE A 307 -34.22 0.90 18.22
C PHE A 307 -33.12 -0.01 18.79
N ILE A 308 -33.36 -1.32 18.83
CA ILE A 308 -32.39 -2.30 19.31
C ILE A 308 -31.09 -2.23 18.48
N ASP A 309 -31.19 -2.18 17.14
CA ASP A 309 -30.05 -2.13 16.24
C ASP A 309 -29.25 -0.84 16.45
N ILE A 310 -29.90 0.32 16.49
CA ILE A 310 -29.26 1.62 16.73
C ILE A 310 -28.56 1.62 18.10
N ASN A 311 -29.21 1.17 19.14
CA ASN A 311 -28.63 1.14 20.48
C ASN A 311 -27.46 0.17 20.60
N ASN A 312 -27.52 -0.98 19.92
CA ASN A 312 -26.42 -1.93 19.87
C ASN A 312 -25.22 -1.37 19.10
N ILE A 313 -25.44 -0.70 17.95
CA ILE A 313 -24.40 -0.03 17.18
C ILE A 313 -23.73 1.04 18.04
N PHE A 314 -24.53 1.92 18.65
CA PHE A 314 -24.04 2.98 19.53
C PHE A 314 -23.19 2.43 20.69
N THR A 315 -23.69 1.40 21.39
CA THR A 315 -22.98 0.79 22.52
C THR A 315 -21.66 0.16 22.09
N ARG A 316 -21.64 -0.50 20.93
CA ARG A 316 -20.40 -1.09 20.38
C ARG A 316 -19.38 -0.02 20.01
N GLU A 317 -19.81 1.05 19.34
CA GLU A 317 -18.94 2.14 18.85
C GLU A 317 -18.43 3.05 19.97
N ASN A 318 -19.07 3.05 21.13
CA ASN A 318 -18.70 3.85 22.30
C ASN A 318 -18.33 2.98 23.51
N SER A 319 -17.94 1.73 23.29
CA SER A 319 -17.68 0.79 24.39
C SER A 319 -16.57 1.24 25.34
N GLU A 320 -15.50 1.85 24.83
CA GLU A 320 -14.39 2.38 25.65
C GLU A 320 -14.86 3.55 26.51
N GLU A 321 -15.59 4.50 25.92
CA GLU A 321 -16.12 5.67 26.59
C GLU A 321 -17.14 5.28 27.68
N LEU A 322 -18.06 4.38 27.35
CA LEU A 322 -19.08 3.90 28.30
C LEU A 322 -18.47 3.12 29.48
N GLN A 323 -17.43 2.32 29.25
CA GLN A 323 -16.70 1.65 30.32
C GLN A 323 -16.00 2.66 31.24
N TRP A 324 -15.35 3.68 30.65
CA TRP A 324 -14.70 4.72 31.42
C TRP A 324 -15.73 5.53 32.24
N ILE A 325 -16.86 5.93 31.66
CA ILE A 325 -17.93 6.65 32.34
C ILE A 325 -18.46 5.82 33.52
N THR A 326 -18.64 4.50 33.31
CA THR A 326 -19.14 3.60 34.37
C THR A 326 -18.15 3.57 35.55
N ALA A 327 -16.83 3.46 35.26
CA ALA A 327 -15.81 3.49 36.30
C ALA A 327 -15.73 4.85 37.01
N ALA A 328 -15.87 5.97 36.26
CA ALA A 328 -15.88 7.30 36.81
C ALA A 328 -17.09 7.53 37.76
N ALA A 329 -18.25 7.01 37.40
CA ALA A 329 -19.52 7.14 38.20
C ALA A 329 -19.44 6.46 39.57
N GLU A 330 -18.51 5.53 39.78
CA GLU A 330 -18.30 4.93 41.13
C GLU A 330 -17.87 6.00 42.15
N ASN A 331 -17.04 6.96 41.70
CA ASN A 331 -16.40 7.94 42.59
C ASN A 331 -16.85 9.38 42.32
N ASP A 332 -17.53 9.67 41.23
CA ASP A 332 -18.00 11.01 40.83
C ASP A 332 -19.51 11.04 40.67
N LYS A 333 -20.12 11.92 41.49
CA LYS A 333 -21.58 12.08 41.53
C LYS A 333 -22.16 12.66 40.24
N GLU A 334 -21.40 13.47 39.51
CA GLU A 334 -21.87 14.12 38.28
C GLU A 334 -22.05 13.06 37.19
N TYR A 335 -21.10 12.15 37.00
CA TYR A 335 -21.22 11.01 36.07
C TYR A 335 -22.33 10.05 36.48
N ARG A 336 -22.49 9.79 37.78
CA ARG A 336 -23.56 8.94 38.27
C ARG A 336 -24.92 9.53 37.93
N ASN A 337 -25.14 10.79 38.21
CA ASN A 337 -26.41 11.47 37.89
C ASN A 337 -26.70 11.44 36.38
N ALA A 338 -25.72 11.72 35.54
CA ALA A 338 -25.88 11.70 34.09
C ALA A 338 -26.23 10.28 33.56
N MET A 339 -25.62 9.23 34.12
CA MET A 339 -25.97 7.84 33.80
C MET A 339 -27.41 7.48 34.26
N ASP A 340 -27.80 7.94 35.44
CA ASP A 340 -29.15 7.72 35.94
C ASP A 340 -30.19 8.40 35.04
N GLU A 341 -29.90 9.60 34.51
CA GLU A 341 -30.74 10.26 33.50
C GLU A 341 -30.88 9.45 32.23
N VAL A 342 -29.77 8.92 31.70
CA VAL A 342 -29.77 8.06 30.52
C VAL A 342 -30.59 6.80 30.75
N LYS A 343 -30.42 6.16 31.92
CA LYS A 343 -31.18 4.97 32.32
C LYS A 343 -32.68 5.27 32.41
N ALA A 344 -33.06 6.41 33.03
CA ALA A 344 -34.45 6.82 33.09
C ALA A 344 -35.07 7.10 31.71
N CYS A 345 -34.29 7.62 30.75
CA CYS A 345 -34.74 7.77 29.37
C CYS A 345 -34.95 6.40 28.69
N TYR A 346 -34.05 5.44 28.91
CA TYR A 346 -34.20 4.08 28.39
C TYR A 346 -35.42 3.37 28.93
N GLU A 347 -35.70 3.45 30.24
CA GLU A 347 -36.89 2.89 30.89
C GLU A 347 -38.17 3.46 30.26
N LYS A 348 -38.24 4.77 29.99
CA LYS A 348 -39.37 5.38 29.28
C LYS A 348 -39.59 4.81 27.89
N VAL A 349 -38.52 4.47 27.16
CA VAL A 349 -38.63 3.84 25.83
C VAL A 349 -39.24 2.45 25.94
N LEU A 350 -38.81 1.66 26.93
CA LEU A 350 -39.42 0.33 27.19
C LEU A 350 -40.91 0.45 27.56
N ASP A 351 -41.25 1.36 28.46
CA ASP A 351 -42.63 1.62 28.87
C ASP A 351 -43.49 2.07 27.67
N ALA A 352 -42.93 2.94 26.79
CA ALA A 352 -43.65 3.39 25.60
C ALA A 352 -43.91 2.25 24.60
N SER A 353 -42.97 1.35 24.42
CA SER A 353 -43.14 0.14 23.59
C SER A 353 -44.21 -0.77 24.18
N ASP A 354 -44.17 -1.03 25.49
CA ASP A 354 -45.10 -1.91 26.19
C ASP A 354 -46.55 -1.33 26.20
N ASN A 355 -46.67 -0.04 26.44
CA ASN A 355 -47.96 0.67 26.37
C ASN A 355 -48.56 0.59 24.97
N LYS A 356 -47.74 0.82 23.94
CA LYS A 356 -48.16 0.72 22.54
C LYS A 356 -48.61 -0.70 22.17
N ALA A 357 -47.86 -1.73 22.63
CA ALA A 357 -48.29 -3.13 22.45
C ALA A 357 -49.64 -3.42 23.08
N SER A 358 -49.91 -2.87 24.28
CA SER A 358 -51.19 -3.00 24.97
C SER A 358 -52.30 -2.27 24.22
N GLU A 359 -52.09 -1.04 23.76
CA GLU A 359 -53.06 -0.28 22.95
C GLU A 359 -53.45 -1.01 21.65
N LEU A 360 -52.52 -1.75 21.06
CA LEU A 360 -52.74 -2.53 19.85
C LEU A 360 -53.31 -3.94 20.11
N GLY A 361 -53.56 -4.29 21.38
CA GLY A 361 -54.12 -5.60 21.77
C GLY A 361 -53.15 -6.78 21.58
N LEU A 362 -51.82 -6.54 21.64
CA LEU A 362 -50.78 -7.54 21.48
C LEU A 362 -50.31 -8.16 22.79
N ARG A 363 -50.77 -7.66 23.91
CA ARG A 363 -50.54 -8.14 25.28
C ARG A 363 -51.85 -8.18 26.08
#